data_1faf56632b99afb071d0458b92c2424e
#
_entry.id   1faf56632b99afb071d0458b92c2424e
#
_cell.length_a   1.000
_cell.length_b   1.000
_cell.length_c   1.000
_cell.angle_alpha   90.00
_cell.angle_beta   90.00
_cell.angle_gamma   90.00
#
_symmetry.space_group_name_H-M   'P 1'
#
loop_
_entity.id
_entity.type
_entity.pdbx_description
1 polymer ?
#
loop_
_entity_poly.entity_id
_entity_poly.type
_entity_poly.pdbx_seq_one_letter_code
_entity_poly.pdbx_strand_id
1 'polypeptide(L)'
;GCGQPISKKQNTMINWTKLPDLPGAADTASLGVSAPFAGIHNGVLIVAGGCNFPDKPVTEGGAKRYYSEIFVLLPEGWKEIDRLPRPVAYGATVSTPEGIVCIGGNNSDSSLVEVSRISYNPTKGEVAVCALPSLPSPMDNLSAAFTGQEIYVAGGNENGQPCHTFLRLNLANIEKGWEQLPDFPGAARVQPVLAAGESPNGTRIYLAGGFQPILNEEEPIVPT
;
A
#
# COMPACT_ATOMS: atom_id res chain seq x y z
N GLY A 1 -41.43 30.55 18.65
CA GLY A 1 -40.52 29.96 17.69
C GLY A 1 -39.08 30.24 18.07
N CYS A 2 -38.36 29.28 18.63
CA CYS A 2 -36.93 29.39 18.88
C CYS A 2 -36.18 29.04 17.58
N GLY A 3 -35.69 30.06 16.88
CA GLY A 3 -34.75 29.87 15.79
C GLY A 3 -33.41 29.41 16.34
N GLN A 4 -32.99 28.21 15.98
CA GLN A 4 -31.60 27.75 16.23
C GLN A 4 -30.64 28.61 15.41
N PRO A 5 -29.49 29.01 15.98
CA PRO A 5 -28.50 29.75 15.22
C PRO A 5 -27.90 28.83 14.14
N ILE A 6 -27.98 29.31 12.90
CA ILE A 6 -27.31 28.68 11.77
C ILE A 6 -25.80 28.71 12.04
N SER A 7 -25.20 27.54 12.28
CA SER A 7 -23.76 27.38 12.39
C SER A 7 -23.11 27.97 11.13
N LYS A 8 -22.30 29.02 11.29
CA LYS A 8 -21.46 29.52 10.20
C LYS A 8 -20.56 28.39 9.76
N LYS A 9 -20.73 27.91 8.52
CA LYS A 9 -19.73 27.02 7.87
C LYS A 9 -18.37 27.70 8.01
N GLN A 10 -17.50 27.11 8.80
CA GLN A 10 -16.07 27.45 8.74
C GLN A 10 -15.62 27.19 7.32
N ASN A 11 -15.21 28.22 6.60
CA ASN A 11 -14.54 28.07 5.32
C ASN A 11 -13.18 27.41 5.58
N THR A 12 -13.14 26.09 5.49
CA THR A 12 -11.87 25.35 5.54
C THR A 12 -11.17 25.60 4.22
N MET A 13 -10.14 26.45 4.23
CA MET A 13 -9.29 26.65 3.07
C MET A 13 -8.40 25.44 2.92
N ILE A 14 -8.52 24.73 1.79
CA ILE A 14 -7.62 23.64 1.41
C ILE A 14 -6.46 24.26 0.65
N ASN A 15 -5.25 24.06 1.15
CA ASN A 15 -4.03 24.50 0.48
C ASN A 15 -3.32 23.30 -0.13
N TRP A 16 -2.96 23.41 -1.39
CA TRP A 16 -2.17 22.41 -2.10
C TRP A 16 -0.71 22.86 -2.14
N THR A 17 0.19 21.96 -1.76
CA THR A 17 1.63 22.18 -1.84
C THR A 17 2.25 21.11 -2.70
N LYS A 18 2.97 21.51 -3.76
CA LYS A 18 3.75 20.58 -4.57
C LYS A 18 4.97 20.15 -3.78
N LEU A 19 5.14 18.83 -3.62
CA LEU A 19 6.34 18.24 -3.05
C LEU A 19 7.43 18.10 -4.13
N PRO A 20 8.71 17.98 -3.73
CA PRO A 20 9.78 17.65 -4.68
C PRO A 20 9.49 16.33 -5.40
N ASP A 21 9.90 16.25 -6.66
CA ASP A 21 9.77 15.02 -7.43
C ASP A 21 10.65 13.93 -6.81
N LEU A 22 10.15 12.69 -6.77
CA LEU A 22 10.90 11.54 -6.25
C LEU A 22 12.16 11.34 -7.13
N PRO A 23 13.37 11.19 -6.55
CA PRO A 23 14.57 10.99 -7.32
C PRO A 23 14.49 9.75 -8.23
N GLY A 24 15.06 9.84 -9.42
CA GLY A 24 15.31 8.67 -10.27
C GLY A 24 16.48 7.84 -9.76
N ALA A 25 16.68 6.66 -10.35
CA ALA A 25 17.96 5.96 -10.19
C ALA A 25 19.10 6.87 -10.66
N ALA A 26 20.32 6.66 -10.12
CA ALA A 26 21.48 7.49 -10.39
C ALA A 26 21.56 7.88 -11.87
N ASP A 27 21.74 9.18 -12.14
CA ASP A 27 21.91 9.78 -13.46
C ASP A 27 20.68 9.71 -14.42
N THR A 28 19.48 9.33 -13.94
CA THR A 28 18.27 9.35 -14.74
C THR A 28 17.31 10.46 -14.29
N ALA A 29 16.51 10.99 -15.24
CA ALA A 29 15.43 11.89 -14.90
C ALA A 29 14.41 11.14 -14.00
N SER A 30 13.86 11.85 -13.01
CA SER A 30 12.79 11.28 -12.19
C SER A 30 11.52 11.13 -13.01
N LEU A 31 11.14 9.88 -13.27
CA LEU A 31 9.86 9.53 -13.87
C LEU A 31 8.78 9.22 -12.82
N GLY A 32 9.17 9.22 -11.55
CA GLY A 32 8.34 8.67 -10.49
C GLY A 32 8.19 7.15 -10.61
N VAL A 33 7.41 6.58 -9.70
CA VAL A 33 7.12 5.14 -9.68
C VAL A 33 5.63 4.91 -9.50
N SER A 34 5.14 3.84 -10.09
CA SER A 34 3.79 3.32 -9.88
C SER A 34 3.79 2.27 -8.79
N ALA A 35 2.71 2.21 -8.02
CA ALA A 35 2.45 1.18 -7.03
C ALA A 35 3.58 0.95 -6.00
N PRO A 36 4.25 2.00 -5.47
CA PRO A 36 5.17 1.84 -4.35
C PRO A 36 4.41 1.56 -3.05
N PHE A 37 5.13 1.12 -2.04
CA PHE A 37 4.68 1.30 -0.67
C PHE A 37 4.85 2.77 -0.28
N ALA A 38 3.83 3.37 0.33
CA ALA A 38 3.91 4.76 0.78
C ALA A 38 3.12 4.96 2.08
N GLY A 39 3.67 5.73 2.98
CA GLY A 39 3.03 6.05 4.25
C GLY A 39 3.84 7.03 5.09
N ILE A 40 3.27 7.42 6.23
CA ILE A 40 3.89 8.39 7.14
C ILE A 40 4.28 7.69 8.43
N HIS A 41 5.49 7.95 8.89
CA HIS A 41 5.94 7.53 10.22
C HIS A 41 6.89 8.59 10.80
N ASN A 42 6.69 8.93 12.07
CA ASN A 42 7.50 9.94 12.79
C ASN A 42 7.71 11.24 12.02
N GLY A 43 6.62 11.73 11.38
CA GLY A 43 6.58 13.03 10.71
C GLY A 43 7.23 13.06 9.31
N VAL A 44 7.72 11.94 8.78
CA VAL A 44 8.27 11.87 7.42
C VAL A 44 7.40 11.00 6.51
N LEU A 45 7.31 11.39 5.24
CA LEU A 45 6.78 10.52 4.19
C LEU A 45 7.85 9.52 3.78
N ILE A 46 7.49 8.25 3.77
CA ILE A 46 8.33 7.13 3.32
C ILE A 46 7.74 6.59 2.03
N VAL A 47 8.58 6.40 1.02
CA VAL A 47 8.22 5.75 -0.25
C VAL A 47 9.24 4.64 -0.51
N ALA A 48 8.77 3.43 -0.78
CA ALA A 48 9.64 2.27 -0.96
C ALA A 48 9.18 1.41 -2.14
N GLY A 49 10.14 0.95 -2.95
CA GLY A 49 9.86 0.12 -4.10
C GLY A 49 9.12 0.86 -5.22
N GLY A 50 8.20 0.15 -5.87
CA GLY A 50 7.47 0.63 -7.04
C GLY A 50 8.09 0.17 -8.35
N CYS A 51 7.50 0.57 -9.45
CA CYS A 51 7.96 0.25 -10.79
C CYS A 51 7.70 1.38 -11.77
N ASN A 52 8.40 1.37 -12.90
CA ASN A 52 8.12 2.24 -14.04
C ASN A 52 8.65 1.62 -15.34
N PHE A 53 8.60 2.40 -16.44
CA PHE A 53 9.17 2.05 -17.73
C PHE A 53 10.26 3.08 -18.04
N PRO A 54 11.53 2.88 -17.61
CA PRO A 54 12.55 3.91 -17.63
C PRO A 54 13.04 4.29 -19.03
N ASP A 55 13.01 3.34 -19.97
CA ASP A 55 13.61 3.56 -21.27
C ASP A 55 12.59 4.11 -22.29
N LYS A 56 11.40 3.53 -22.34
CA LYS A 56 10.30 3.92 -23.24
C LYS A 56 8.97 3.39 -22.73
N PRO A 57 7.83 4.00 -23.16
CA PRO A 57 6.50 3.54 -22.76
C PRO A 57 6.23 2.09 -23.11
N VAL A 58 5.34 1.44 -22.36
CA VAL A 58 4.91 0.05 -22.66
C VAL A 58 4.31 -0.08 -24.06
N THR A 59 3.60 0.95 -24.56
CA THR A 59 3.03 1.00 -25.89
C THR A 59 4.06 0.97 -27.02
N GLU A 60 5.30 1.30 -26.71
CA GLU A 60 6.45 1.25 -27.61
C GLU A 60 7.37 0.06 -27.31
N GLY A 61 6.89 -0.92 -26.56
CA GLY A 61 7.64 -2.12 -26.17
C GLY A 61 8.67 -1.87 -25.06
N GLY A 62 8.45 -0.87 -24.20
CA GLY A 62 9.28 -0.61 -23.02
C GLY A 62 9.21 -1.76 -22.01
N ALA A 63 10.33 -2.06 -21.35
CA ALA A 63 10.41 -3.04 -20.28
C ALA A 63 10.13 -2.38 -18.93
N LYS A 64 9.29 -3.02 -18.13
CA LYS A 64 9.01 -2.58 -16.75
C LYS A 64 10.22 -2.88 -15.87
N ARG A 65 10.63 -1.90 -15.08
CA ARG A 65 11.65 -2.04 -14.04
C ARG A 65 11.03 -1.88 -12.65
N TYR A 66 11.41 -2.77 -11.75
CA TYR A 66 11.03 -2.76 -10.34
C TYR A 66 12.17 -2.25 -9.48
N TYR A 67 11.84 -1.57 -8.39
CA TYR A 67 12.78 -0.90 -7.50
C TYR A 67 12.69 -1.45 -6.08
N SER A 68 13.78 -1.30 -5.32
CA SER A 68 13.87 -1.67 -3.91
C SER A 68 14.25 -0.49 -3.00
N GLU A 69 14.57 0.66 -3.57
CA GLU A 69 15.01 1.84 -2.85
C GLU A 69 13.94 2.29 -1.84
N ILE A 70 14.39 2.73 -0.65
CA ILE A 70 13.57 3.37 0.37
C ILE A 70 13.98 4.84 0.43
N PHE A 71 13.03 5.71 0.15
CA PHE A 71 13.19 7.16 0.25
C PHE A 71 12.40 7.71 1.43
N VAL A 72 12.97 8.70 2.10
CA VAL A 72 12.28 9.53 3.07
C VAL A 72 12.28 10.98 2.61
N LEU A 73 11.17 11.68 2.83
CA LEU A 73 11.08 13.10 2.54
C LEU A 73 11.41 13.88 3.82
N LEU A 74 12.56 14.52 3.81
CA LEU A 74 13.05 15.41 4.86
C LEU A 74 12.83 16.87 4.47
N PRO A 75 13.03 17.85 5.39
CA PRO A 75 12.91 19.27 5.05
C PRO A 75 13.80 19.72 3.90
N GLU A 76 14.99 19.13 3.75
CA GLU A 76 15.94 19.39 2.68
C GLU A 76 15.63 18.67 1.36
N GLY A 77 14.64 17.79 1.34
CA GLY A 77 14.22 17.01 0.17
C GLY A 77 14.27 15.50 0.39
N TRP A 78 14.12 14.76 -0.70
CA TRP A 78 14.18 13.30 -0.68
C TRP A 78 15.60 12.81 -0.41
N LYS A 79 15.68 11.78 0.43
CA LYS A 79 16.90 11.04 0.71
C LYS A 79 16.65 9.56 0.51
N GLU A 80 17.45 8.92 -0.36
CA GLU A 80 17.57 7.45 -0.37
C GLU A 80 18.27 7.04 0.90
N ILE A 81 17.66 6.19 1.70
CA ILE A 81 18.13 5.91 3.06
C ILE A 81 18.44 4.45 3.28
N ASP A 82 17.78 3.56 2.55
CA ASP A 82 17.94 2.11 2.64
C ASP A 82 17.28 1.42 1.44
N ARG A 83 17.19 0.10 1.46
CA ARG A 83 16.54 -0.73 0.44
C ARG A 83 15.73 -1.84 1.07
N LEU A 84 14.65 -2.21 0.40
CA LEU A 84 13.91 -3.44 0.66
C LEU A 84 14.77 -4.66 0.29
N PRO A 85 14.50 -5.85 0.87
CA PRO A 85 15.25 -7.07 0.55
C PRO A 85 15.25 -7.43 -0.93
N ARG A 86 14.22 -7.03 -1.66
CA ARG A 86 14.09 -7.22 -3.10
C ARG A 86 13.23 -6.15 -3.75
N PRO A 87 13.36 -5.93 -5.08
CA PRO A 87 12.45 -5.04 -5.80
C PRO A 87 11.01 -5.52 -5.70
N VAL A 88 10.07 -4.59 -5.52
CA VAL A 88 8.65 -4.91 -5.36
C VAL A 88 7.75 -3.73 -5.72
N ALA A 89 6.61 -4.03 -6.31
CA ALA A 89 5.49 -3.10 -6.54
C ALA A 89 4.16 -3.83 -6.31
N TYR A 90 3.05 -3.09 -6.33
CA TYR A 90 1.68 -3.64 -6.23
C TYR A 90 1.38 -4.39 -4.94
N GLY A 91 2.10 -4.10 -3.85
CA GLY A 91 1.73 -4.52 -2.51
C GLY A 91 0.77 -3.55 -1.85
N ALA A 92 0.33 -3.87 -0.65
CA ALA A 92 -0.47 -2.99 0.19
C ALA A 92 0.38 -2.35 1.29
N THR A 93 -0.03 -1.16 1.75
CA THR A 93 0.64 -0.46 2.85
C THR A 93 -0.38 0.01 3.87
N VAL A 94 -0.05 -0.13 5.13
CA VAL A 94 -0.73 0.55 6.24
C VAL A 94 0.27 1.31 7.09
N SER A 95 -0.12 2.49 7.58
CA SER A 95 0.66 3.24 8.57
C SER A 95 0.23 2.82 9.96
N THR A 96 1.21 2.49 10.80
CA THR A 96 1.03 2.15 12.21
C THR A 96 1.88 3.06 13.09
N PRO A 97 1.64 3.15 14.40
CA PRO A 97 2.51 3.91 15.31
C PRO A 97 3.97 3.47 15.30
N GLU A 98 4.25 2.22 14.93
CA GLU A 98 5.60 1.64 14.94
C GLU A 98 6.31 1.69 13.59
N GLY A 99 5.63 2.11 12.53
CA GLY A 99 6.17 2.19 11.18
C GLY A 99 5.10 1.92 10.12
N ILE A 100 5.49 2.03 8.85
CA ILE A 100 4.65 1.57 7.76
C ILE A 100 4.85 0.08 7.56
N VAL A 101 3.76 -0.66 7.36
CA VAL A 101 3.80 -2.09 7.07
C VAL A 101 3.54 -2.32 5.60
N CYS A 102 4.51 -2.91 4.93
CA CYS A 102 4.52 -3.22 3.50
C CYS A 102 4.17 -4.71 3.33
N ILE A 103 3.16 -5.01 2.53
CA ILE A 103 2.52 -6.33 2.50
C ILE A 103 2.47 -6.85 1.06
N GLY A 104 3.11 -8.00 0.80
CA GLY A 104 3.06 -8.68 -0.49
C GLY A 104 3.58 -7.83 -1.64
N GLY A 105 2.92 -7.92 -2.76
CA GLY A 105 3.31 -7.29 -4.02
C GLY A 105 3.90 -8.29 -5.00
N ASN A 106 4.46 -7.78 -6.09
CA ASN A 106 5.13 -8.59 -7.08
C ASN A 106 6.39 -7.90 -7.64
N ASN A 107 7.18 -8.65 -8.37
CA ASN A 107 8.28 -8.16 -9.18
C ASN A 107 8.30 -8.88 -10.54
N SER A 108 9.41 -8.77 -11.28
CA SER A 108 9.56 -9.45 -12.58
C SER A 108 9.49 -10.98 -12.49
N ASP A 109 9.73 -11.55 -11.32
CA ASP A 109 9.91 -13.00 -11.16
C ASP A 109 8.66 -13.67 -10.60
N SER A 110 7.99 -13.03 -9.62
CA SER A 110 6.85 -13.62 -8.92
C SER A 110 6.04 -12.63 -8.08
N SER A 111 4.86 -13.06 -7.64
CA SER A 111 4.17 -12.48 -6.49
C SER A 111 4.88 -12.89 -5.20
N LEU A 112 4.76 -12.08 -4.15
CA LEU A 112 5.55 -12.17 -2.94
C LEU A 112 4.68 -12.48 -1.72
N VAL A 113 5.29 -13.14 -0.72
CA VAL A 113 4.70 -13.40 0.60
C VAL A 113 5.26 -12.46 1.68
N GLU A 114 6.29 -11.71 1.37
CA GLU A 114 7.01 -10.89 2.33
C GLU A 114 6.13 -9.80 2.92
N VAL A 115 6.28 -9.62 4.22
CA VAL A 115 5.70 -8.51 4.98
C VAL A 115 6.83 -7.87 5.77
N SER A 116 7.00 -6.56 5.59
CA SER A 116 8.07 -5.80 6.25
C SER A 116 7.50 -4.57 6.92
N ARG A 117 8.06 -4.20 8.06
CA ARG A 117 7.81 -2.92 8.71
C ARG A 117 9.02 -2.01 8.52
N ILE A 118 8.77 -0.82 7.98
CA ILE A 118 9.77 0.25 7.83
C ILE A 118 9.47 1.31 8.88
N SER A 119 10.42 1.53 9.79
CA SER A 119 10.35 2.56 10.83
C SER A 119 11.45 3.58 10.65
N TYR A 120 11.11 4.87 10.78
CA TYR A 120 12.07 5.96 10.74
C TYR A 120 12.42 6.43 12.15
N ASN A 121 13.72 6.55 12.44
CA ASN A 121 14.23 7.11 13.68
C ASN A 121 14.74 8.55 13.42
N PRO A 122 14.02 9.58 13.87
CA PRO A 122 14.39 10.97 13.62
C PRO A 122 15.67 11.40 14.36
N THR A 123 15.99 10.76 15.49
CA THR A 123 17.22 11.07 16.24
C THR A 123 18.46 10.61 15.52
N LYS A 124 18.41 9.44 14.90
CA LYS A 124 19.54 8.86 14.14
C LYS A 124 19.51 9.23 12.67
N GLY A 125 18.35 9.66 12.13
CA GLY A 125 18.17 9.90 10.70
C GLY A 125 18.28 8.61 9.87
N GLU A 126 17.78 7.49 10.40
CA GLU A 126 17.90 6.16 9.82
C GLU A 126 16.53 5.47 9.78
N VAL A 127 16.42 4.48 8.90
CA VAL A 127 15.29 3.54 8.91
C VAL A 127 15.74 2.17 9.40
N ALA A 128 14.81 1.43 10.00
CA ALA A 128 14.95 0.00 10.25
C ALA A 128 13.90 -0.73 9.41
N VAL A 129 14.32 -1.82 8.75
CA VAL A 129 13.44 -2.72 8.00
C VAL A 129 13.38 -4.04 8.76
N CYS A 130 12.21 -4.34 9.34
CA CYS A 130 12.00 -5.54 10.13
C CYS A 130 11.02 -6.47 9.43
N ALA A 131 11.36 -7.77 9.31
CA ALA A 131 10.44 -8.76 8.80
C ALA A 131 9.30 -9.00 9.80
N LEU A 132 8.09 -9.07 9.29
CA LEU A 132 6.90 -9.52 10.00
C LEU A 132 6.47 -10.90 9.46
N PRO A 133 5.49 -11.58 10.09
CA PRO A 133 5.00 -12.85 9.58
C PRO A 133 4.59 -12.75 8.12
N SER A 134 5.12 -13.64 7.29
CA SER A 134 4.80 -13.71 5.87
C SER A 134 3.34 -14.07 5.63
N LEU A 135 2.78 -13.59 4.52
CA LEU A 135 1.47 -14.02 4.04
C LEU A 135 1.44 -15.55 3.86
N PRO A 136 0.28 -16.20 4.05
CA PRO A 136 0.15 -17.64 3.82
C PRO A 136 0.41 -18.06 2.37
N SER A 137 0.14 -17.17 1.43
CA SER A 137 0.31 -17.36 -0.01
C SER A 137 0.83 -16.08 -0.65
N PRO A 138 1.53 -16.13 -1.80
CA PRO A 138 1.92 -14.95 -2.55
C PRO A 138 0.71 -14.14 -3.00
N MET A 139 0.70 -12.85 -2.69
CA MET A 139 -0.41 -11.94 -3.04
C MET A 139 0.12 -10.62 -3.57
N ASP A 140 -0.54 -10.12 -4.61
CA ASP A 140 -0.32 -8.77 -5.16
C ASP A 140 -1.65 -8.08 -5.48
N ASN A 141 -1.61 -6.78 -5.75
CA ASN A 141 -2.82 -5.98 -6.04
C ASN A 141 -3.92 -6.11 -4.97
N LEU A 142 -3.52 -6.40 -3.75
CA LEU A 142 -4.35 -6.53 -2.56
C LEU A 142 -4.53 -5.17 -1.90
N SER A 143 -5.48 -5.09 -0.97
CA SER A 143 -5.68 -3.91 -0.13
C SER A 143 -5.60 -4.25 1.34
N ALA A 144 -5.19 -3.27 2.14
CA ALA A 144 -5.05 -3.44 3.58
C ALA A 144 -5.70 -2.28 4.34
N ALA A 145 -6.13 -2.55 5.58
CA ALA A 145 -6.61 -1.56 6.53
C ALA A 145 -6.08 -1.86 7.92
N PHE A 146 -5.92 -0.82 8.74
CA PHE A 146 -5.41 -0.90 10.10
C PHE A 146 -6.44 -0.35 11.09
N THR A 147 -6.69 -1.08 12.17
CA THR A 147 -7.71 -0.75 13.17
C THR A 147 -7.13 -0.17 14.47
N GLY A 148 -5.82 0.11 14.50
CA GLY A 148 -5.11 0.50 15.73
C GLY A 148 -4.38 -0.68 16.41
N GLN A 149 -4.76 -1.92 16.13
CA GLN A 149 -4.13 -3.12 16.64
C GLN A 149 -4.00 -4.23 15.60
N GLU A 150 -4.94 -4.33 14.68
CA GLU A 150 -5.02 -5.41 13.70
C GLU A 150 -4.87 -4.86 12.28
N ILE A 151 -4.17 -5.60 11.46
CA ILE A 151 -4.09 -5.37 10.02
C ILE A 151 -5.00 -6.37 9.33
N TYR A 152 -5.86 -5.87 8.45
CA TYR A 152 -6.71 -6.67 7.58
C TYR A 152 -6.22 -6.55 6.15
N VAL A 153 -6.29 -7.64 5.41
CA VAL A 153 -5.97 -7.73 3.98
C VAL A 153 -7.14 -8.36 3.26
N ALA A 154 -7.52 -7.82 2.12
CA ALA A 154 -8.58 -8.35 1.30
C ALA A 154 -8.29 -8.27 -0.19
N GLY A 155 -8.68 -9.31 -0.92
CA GLY A 155 -8.64 -9.37 -2.38
C GLY A 155 -7.24 -9.34 -2.98
N GLY A 156 -7.15 -8.88 -4.19
CA GLY A 156 -5.94 -8.96 -5.00
C GLY A 156 -5.85 -10.27 -5.75
N ASN A 157 -4.66 -10.55 -6.29
CA ASN A 157 -4.31 -11.87 -6.78
C ASN A 157 -3.69 -12.68 -5.65
N GLU A 158 -4.11 -13.92 -5.52
CA GLU A 158 -3.48 -14.94 -4.70
C GLU A 158 -3.01 -16.06 -5.62
N ASN A 159 -1.72 -16.39 -5.58
CA ASN A 159 -1.11 -17.32 -6.54
C ASN A 159 -1.41 -16.96 -8.01
N GLY A 160 -1.42 -15.67 -8.34
CA GLY A 160 -1.64 -15.16 -9.69
C GLY A 160 -3.11 -15.14 -10.16
N GLN A 161 -4.06 -15.40 -9.29
CA GLN A 161 -5.49 -15.38 -9.62
C GLN A 161 -6.27 -14.44 -8.70
N PRO A 162 -7.25 -13.69 -9.22
CA PRO A 162 -8.15 -12.89 -8.38
C PRO A 162 -8.80 -13.75 -7.30
N CYS A 163 -8.89 -13.22 -6.08
CA CYS A 163 -9.35 -13.99 -4.93
C CYS A 163 -10.42 -13.27 -4.11
N HIS A 164 -11.06 -14.04 -3.20
CA HIS A 164 -11.96 -13.59 -2.15
C HIS A 164 -11.28 -13.59 -0.77
N THR A 165 -9.98 -13.77 -0.73
CA THR A 165 -9.20 -13.97 0.49
C THR A 165 -9.32 -12.77 1.41
N PHE A 166 -9.56 -13.06 2.70
CA PHE A 166 -9.63 -12.08 3.77
C PHE A 166 -8.79 -12.56 4.94
N LEU A 167 -7.77 -11.80 5.29
CA LEU A 167 -6.78 -12.16 6.30
C LEU A 167 -6.73 -11.11 7.41
N ARG A 168 -6.30 -11.54 8.59
CA ARG A 168 -6.04 -10.67 9.74
C ARG A 168 -4.70 -11.00 10.37
N LEU A 169 -3.94 -9.96 10.73
CA LEU A 169 -2.74 -10.05 11.57
C LEU A 169 -2.93 -9.21 12.81
N ASN A 170 -2.89 -9.82 13.97
CA ASN A 170 -2.95 -9.11 15.25
C ASN A 170 -1.54 -8.72 15.70
N LEU A 171 -1.23 -7.42 15.70
CA LEU A 171 0.08 -6.92 16.08
C LEU A 171 0.40 -7.08 17.57
N ALA A 172 -0.62 -7.23 18.42
CA ALA A 172 -0.43 -7.53 19.84
C ALA A 172 -0.09 -9.02 20.10
N ASN A 173 -0.29 -9.88 19.11
CA ASN A 173 -0.01 -11.32 19.19
C ASN A 173 0.57 -11.82 17.86
N ILE A 174 1.65 -11.18 17.46
CA ILE A 174 2.25 -11.33 16.14
C ILE A 174 2.77 -12.75 15.87
N GLU A 175 3.11 -13.50 16.94
CA GLU A 175 3.62 -14.88 16.85
C GLU A 175 2.60 -15.85 16.27
N LYS A 176 1.30 -15.55 16.37
CA LYS A 176 0.25 -16.35 15.73
C LYS A 176 0.26 -16.27 14.22
N GLY A 177 0.89 -15.22 13.67
CA GLY A 177 0.87 -14.97 12.23
C GLY A 177 -0.50 -14.57 11.71
N TRP A 178 -0.67 -14.69 10.40
CA TRP A 178 -1.91 -14.36 9.71
C TRP A 178 -2.99 -15.40 9.96
N GLU A 179 -4.19 -14.91 10.25
CA GLU A 179 -5.39 -15.72 10.39
C GLU A 179 -6.24 -15.58 9.13
N GLN A 180 -6.64 -16.72 8.57
CA GLN A 180 -7.62 -16.77 7.49
C GLN A 180 -9.01 -16.53 8.06
N LEU A 181 -9.67 -15.49 7.61
CA LEU A 181 -11.07 -15.20 7.91
C LEU A 181 -11.98 -15.76 6.80
N PRO A 182 -13.29 -15.85 7.02
CA PRO A 182 -14.21 -16.20 5.95
C PRO A 182 -14.05 -15.28 4.75
N ASP A 183 -14.06 -15.83 3.56
CA ASP A 183 -13.99 -15.09 2.32
C ASP A 183 -15.06 -13.99 2.24
N PHE A 184 -14.71 -12.84 1.69
CA PHE A 184 -15.68 -11.79 1.47
C PHE A 184 -16.66 -12.18 0.35
N PRO A 185 -17.96 -11.77 0.44
CA PRO A 185 -18.96 -12.08 -0.58
C PRO A 185 -18.73 -11.24 -1.86
N GLY A 186 -19.41 -11.67 -2.92
CA GLY A 186 -19.38 -11.01 -4.23
C GLY A 186 -18.28 -11.55 -5.13
N ALA A 187 -17.88 -10.81 -6.14
CA ALA A 187 -16.86 -11.24 -7.08
C ALA A 187 -15.44 -11.15 -6.48
N ALA A 188 -14.59 -12.12 -6.84
CA ALA A 188 -13.15 -12.03 -6.63
C ALA A 188 -12.63 -10.77 -7.33
N ARG A 189 -11.73 -10.01 -6.69
CA ARG A 189 -11.34 -8.71 -7.22
C ARG A 189 -9.92 -8.29 -6.85
N VAL A 190 -9.30 -7.55 -7.76
CA VAL A 190 -8.01 -6.92 -7.55
C VAL A 190 -8.17 -5.41 -7.33
N GLN A 191 -7.23 -4.82 -6.64
CA GLN A 191 -7.20 -3.38 -6.31
C GLN A 191 -8.51 -2.86 -5.69
N PRO A 192 -9.15 -3.59 -4.76
CA PRO A 192 -10.28 -3.04 -4.03
C PRO A 192 -9.81 -1.90 -3.11
N VAL A 193 -10.77 -1.18 -2.57
CA VAL A 193 -10.54 -0.27 -1.44
C VAL A 193 -10.94 -0.99 -0.16
N LEU A 194 -10.03 -1.04 0.79
CA LEU A 194 -10.30 -1.56 2.13
C LEU A 194 -10.07 -0.43 3.14
N ALA A 195 -11.05 -0.17 3.98
CA ALA A 195 -10.99 0.87 5.00
C ALA A 195 -11.52 0.34 6.33
N ALA A 196 -10.91 0.80 7.41
CA ALA A 196 -11.39 0.55 8.78
C ALA A 196 -11.98 1.83 9.36
N GLY A 197 -13.04 1.70 10.14
CA GLY A 197 -13.67 2.82 10.83
C GLY A 197 -14.40 2.38 12.08
N GLU A 198 -14.49 3.27 13.05
CA GLU A 198 -15.27 3.06 14.25
C GLU A 198 -16.74 3.39 14.01
N SER A 199 -17.62 2.60 14.60
CA SER A 199 -19.06 2.81 14.60
C SER A 199 -19.61 2.66 16.04
N PRO A 200 -20.85 3.08 16.33
CA PRO A 200 -21.48 2.85 17.63
C PRO A 200 -21.51 1.39 18.05
N ASN A 201 -21.42 0.46 17.09
CA ASN A 201 -21.45 -0.98 17.28
C ASN A 201 -20.08 -1.66 17.17
N GLY A 202 -18.97 -0.89 17.32
CA GLY A 202 -17.60 -1.35 17.23
C GLY A 202 -16.93 -1.08 15.89
N THR A 203 -15.73 -1.61 15.71
CA THR A 203 -14.93 -1.46 14.50
C THR A 203 -15.61 -2.12 13.30
N ARG A 204 -15.59 -1.42 12.17
CA ARG A 204 -16.09 -1.90 10.89
C ARG A 204 -14.98 -1.91 9.84
N ILE A 205 -14.99 -2.94 9.01
CA ILE A 205 -14.15 -3.03 7.83
C ILE A 205 -15.05 -2.86 6.61
N TYR A 206 -14.69 -1.93 5.75
CA TYR A 206 -15.42 -1.62 4.53
C TYR A 206 -14.60 -2.07 3.33
N LEU A 207 -15.23 -2.85 2.44
CA LEU A 207 -14.65 -3.27 1.16
C LEU A 207 -15.50 -2.67 0.04
N ALA A 208 -14.84 -2.01 -0.92
CA ALA A 208 -15.53 -1.40 -2.05
C ALA A 208 -14.65 -1.40 -3.31
N GLY A 209 -15.30 -1.33 -4.47
CA GLY A 209 -14.60 -1.16 -5.74
C GLY A 209 -13.69 -2.34 -6.11
N GLY A 210 -12.64 -2.01 -6.84
CA GLY A 210 -11.79 -2.99 -7.48
C GLY A 210 -12.35 -3.44 -8.83
N PHE A 211 -11.71 -4.42 -9.42
CA PHE A 211 -12.15 -5.02 -10.67
C PHE A 211 -11.78 -6.50 -10.73
N GLN A 212 -12.51 -7.25 -11.53
CA GLN A 212 -12.17 -8.64 -11.84
C GLN A 212 -11.56 -8.67 -13.23
N PRO A 213 -10.24 -8.95 -13.36
CA PRO A 213 -9.65 -9.12 -14.68
C PRO A 213 -10.25 -10.34 -15.35
N ILE A 214 -10.72 -10.15 -16.58
CA ILE A 214 -11.19 -11.25 -17.41
C ILE A 214 -9.94 -11.81 -18.09
N LEU A 215 -9.69 -13.10 -17.88
CA LEU A 215 -8.52 -13.81 -18.43
C LEU A 215 -8.66 -14.09 -19.94
N ASN A 216 -9.73 -13.63 -20.57
CA ASN A 216 -9.99 -13.80 -21.98
C ASN A 216 -9.74 -12.45 -22.69
N GLU A 217 -8.79 -12.42 -23.62
CA GLU A 217 -8.38 -11.20 -24.33
C GLU A 217 -9.51 -10.51 -25.12
N GLU A 218 -10.65 -11.18 -25.28
CA GLU A 218 -11.81 -10.69 -26.04
C GLU A 218 -12.87 -9.98 -25.17
N GLU A 219 -12.74 -9.97 -23.86
CA GLU A 219 -13.74 -9.38 -22.97
C GLU A 219 -13.19 -8.19 -22.17
N PRO A 220 -13.98 -7.12 -21.98
CA PRO A 220 -13.53 -5.95 -21.22
C PRO A 220 -13.42 -6.27 -19.72
N ILE A 221 -12.55 -5.53 -19.03
CA ILE A 221 -12.47 -5.53 -17.56
C ILE A 221 -13.81 -5.02 -17.00
N VAL A 222 -14.44 -5.79 -16.12
CA VAL A 222 -15.70 -5.42 -15.49
C VAL A 222 -15.43 -4.82 -14.11
N PRO A 223 -15.83 -3.56 -13.85
CA PRO A 223 -15.81 -2.99 -12.51
C PRO A 223 -16.73 -3.79 -11.56
N THR A 224 -16.31 -3.92 -10.31
CA THR A 224 -17.05 -4.66 -9.28
C THR A 224 -17.57 -3.76 -8.16
#